data_a54b5e4d9aee1897b6c9d151bc337b07
#
_entry.id   a54b5e4d9aee1897b6c9d151bc337b07
#
_cell.length_a   1.000
_cell.length_b   1.000
_cell.length_c   1.000
_cell.angle_alpha   90.00
_cell.angle_beta   90.00
_cell.angle_gamma   90.00
#
_symmetry.space_group_name_H-M   'P 1'
#
loop_
_entity.id
_entity.type
_entity.pdbx_description
1 polymer ?
#
loop_
_entity_poly.entity_id
_entity_poly.type
_entity_poly.pdbx_seq_one_letter_code
_entity_poly.pdbx_strand_id
1 'polypeptide(L)'
;MAINYDKLMSLKAEGQEFSYGDRETMLYALGIGFGRDPLDEKELPFVYEKNLKTVPTLATVVAWGAGAIGDSGINYAMVVHGEQKLKLYKPLPIAAKLSADSRILGAWDKGEGKGAIIVTETDLS
;
A
#
# COMPACT_ATOMS: atom_id res chain seq x y z
N MET A 1 -21.39 5.94 -14.45
CA MET A 1 -21.91 6.40 -13.15
C MET A 1 -21.06 7.57 -12.68
N ALA A 2 -21.68 8.67 -12.40
CA ALA A 2 -20.98 9.87 -11.92
C ALA A 2 -20.54 9.69 -10.46
N ILE A 3 -19.26 10.01 -10.19
CA ILE A 3 -18.72 10.05 -8.84
C ILE A 3 -19.09 11.41 -8.24
N ASN A 4 -19.66 11.42 -7.03
CA ASN A 4 -19.93 12.66 -6.32
C ASN A 4 -18.62 13.19 -5.72
N TYR A 5 -18.13 14.32 -6.21
CA TYR A 5 -16.86 14.91 -5.80
C TYR A 5 -16.84 15.26 -4.30
N ASP A 6 -17.87 15.93 -3.81
CA ASP A 6 -17.90 16.34 -2.40
C ASP A 6 -17.94 15.14 -1.45
N LYS A 7 -18.73 14.13 -1.80
CA LYS A 7 -18.75 12.86 -1.06
C LYS A 7 -17.37 12.19 -1.09
N LEU A 8 -16.76 12.11 -2.27
CA LEU A 8 -15.45 11.49 -2.44
C LEU A 8 -14.39 12.17 -1.56
N MET A 9 -14.32 13.50 -1.61
CA MET A 9 -13.35 14.27 -0.83
C MET A 9 -13.59 14.21 0.69
N SER A 10 -14.79 13.85 1.13
CA SER A 10 -15.11 13.66 2.54
C SER A 10 -14.72 12.29 3.08
N LEU A 11 -14.43 11.35 2.21
CA LEU A 11 -14.10 9.97 2.61
C LEU A 11 -12.74 9.90 3.30
N LYS A 12 -12.73 9.24 4.44
CA LYS A 12 -11.52 8.90 5.18
C LYS A 12 -11.76 7.65 6.01
N ALA A 13 -10.71 6.91 6.23
CA ALA A 13 -10.70 5.74 7.09
C ALA A 13 -9.55 5.90 8.07
N GLU A 14 -9.83 5.89 9.36
CA GLU A 14 -8.85 6.16 10.42
C GLU A 14 -8.77 4.97 11.38
N GLY A 15 -7.57 4.75 11.94
CA GLY A 15 -7.36 3.78 12.99
C GLY A 15 -7.57 2.33 12.58
N GLN A 16 -7.45 1.99 11.30
CA GLN A 16 -7.53 0.61 10.85
C GLN A 16 -6.26 -0.14 11.26
N GLU A 17 -6.43 -1.26 11.97
CA GLU A 17 -5.31 -2.03 12.47
C GLU A 17 -4.88 -3.13 11.47
N PHE A 18 -3.58 -3.24 11.26
CA PHE A 18 -2.93 -4.28 10.47
C PHE A 18 -1.73 -4.83 11.23
N SER A 19 -1.41 -6.07 10.99
CA SER A 19 -0.22 -6.69 11.58
C SER A 19 0.47 -7.60 10.58
N TYR A 20 1.77 -7.70 10.72
CA TYR A 20 2.58 -8.65 9.97
C TYR A 20 3.70 -9.19 10.84
N GLY A 21 4.15 -10.38 10.53
CA GLY A 21 5.28 -11.03 11.20
C GLY A 21 6.46 -11.23 10.25
N ASP A 22 7.50 -11.85 10.77
CA ASP A 22 8.69 -12.22 10.00
C ASP A 22 8.35 -13.09 8.78
N ARG A 23 7.36 -13.96 8.92
CA ARG A 23 6.89 -14.80 7.82
C ARG A 23 6.39 -13.96 6.63
N GLU A 24 5.54 -12.97 6.87
CA GLU A 24 5.04 -12.08 5.85
C GLU A 24 6.16 -11.26 5.22
N THR A 25 7.12 -10.83 6.03
CA THR A 25 8.30 -10.09 5.58
C THR A 25 9.12 -10.92 4.58
N MET A 26 9.39 -12.19 4.90
CA MET A 26 10.11 -13.09 4.00
C MET A 26 9.30 -13.45 2.76
N LEU A 27 8.00 -13.74 2.92
CA LEU A 27 7.12 -14.07 1.79
C LEU A 27 7.02 -12.92 0.78
N TYR A 28 6.93 -11.70 1.27
CA TYR A 28 6.91 -10.54 0.40
C TYR A 28 8.20 -10.42 -0.42
N ALA A 29 9.35 -10.54 0.23
CA ALA A 29 10.64 -10.48 -0.44
C ALA A 29 10.78 -11.58 -1.50
N LEU A 30 10.40 -12.82 -1.16
CA LEU A 30 10.37 -13.93 -2.12
C LEU A 30 9.42 -13.64 -3.30
N GLY A 31 8.24 -13.08 -3.00
CA GLY A 31 7.24 -12.77 -4.01
C GLY A 31 7.67 -11.74 -5.04
N ILE A 32 8.52 -10.79 -4.67
CA ILE A 32 9.06 -9.78 -5.60
C ILE A 32 10.39 -10.17 -6.22
N GLY A 33 10.90 -11.37 -5.93
CA GLY A 33 12.04 -11.95 -6.62
C GLY A 33 13.36 -12.02 -5.86
N PHE A 34 13.37 -11.64 -4.56
CA PHE A 34 14.57 -11.85 -3.72
C PHE A 34 14.82 -13.34 -3.49
N GLY A 35 16.10 -13.70 -3.41
CA GLY A 35 16.51 -15.07 -3.09
C GLY A 35 16.44 -16.05 -4.26
N ARG A 36 16.31 -15.59 -5.49
CA ARG A 36 16.38 -16.45 -6.69
C ARG A 36 17.72 -17.16 -6.78
N ASP A 37 18.80 -16.45 -6.47
CA ASP A 37 20.11 -17.03 -6.29
C ASP A 37 20.32 -17.26 -4.79
N PRO A 38 20.33 -18.52 -4.33
CA PRO A 38 20.51 -18.83 -2.92
C PRO A 38 21.89 -18.49 -2.39
N LEU A 39 22.83 -18.15 -3.25
CA LEU A 39 24.19 -17.76 -2.89
C LEU A 39 24.40 -16.24 -2.89
N ASP A 40 23.41 -15.46 -3.25
CA ASP A 40 23.49 -14.00 -3.22
C ASP A 40 23.34 -13.49 -1.78
N GLU A 41 24.48 -13.20 -1.16
CA GLU A 41 24.55 -12.71 0.22
C GLU A 41 23.88 -11.33 0.42
N LYS A 42 23.67 -10.56 -0.66
CA LYS A 42 22.98 -9.26 -0.58
C LYS A 42 21.48 -9.43 -0.43
N GLU A 43 20.92 -10.48 -1.01
CA GLU A 43 19.47 -10.76 -0.95
C GLU A 43 19.08 -11.67 0.22
N LEU A 44 19.97 -12.54 0.68
CA LEU A 44 19.69 -13.48 1.78
C LEU A 44 19.11 -12.81 3.04
N PRO A 45 19.57 -11.62 3.49
CA PRO A 45 19.00 -10.98 4.67
C PRO A 45 17.51 -10.66 4.60
N PHE A 46 16.93 -10.69 3.41
CA PHE A 46 15.49 -10.41 3.21
C PHE A 46 14.62 -11.66 3.15
N VAL A 47 15.23 -12.83 2.97
CA VAL A 47 14.51 -14.11 2.79
C VAL A 47 14.89 -15.17 3.80
N TYR A 48 15.78 -14.86 4.73
CA TYR A 48 16.31 -15.77 5.74
C TYR A 48 16.12 -15.16 7.14
N GLU A 49 15.69 -15.95 8.08
CA GLU A 49 15.28 -15.49 9.41
C GLU A 49 16.42 -14.94 10.27
N LYS A 50 17.66 -15.35 10.02
CA LYS A 50 18.81 -14.84 10.76
C LYS A 50 19.16 -13.42 10.31
N ASN A 51 19.10 -12.46 11.24
CA ASN A 51 19.36 -11.04 10.95
C ASN A 51 18.46 -10.50 9.83
N LEU A 52 17.20 -10.92 9.82
CA LEU A 52 16.22 -10.56 8.81
C LEU A 52 16.06 -9.05 8.67
N LYS A 53 15.96 -8.60 7.42
CA LYS A 53 15.65 -7.22 7.05
C LYS A 53 14.35 -7.17 6.26
N THR A 54 13.66 -6.06 6.36
CA THR A 54 12.40 -5.83 5.66
C THR A 54 12.65 -5.03 4.38
N VAL A 55 12.10 -5.50 3.27
CA VAL A 55 12.10 -4.72 2.02
C VAL A 55 11.22 -3.49 2.22
N PRO A 56 11.72 -2.27 1.96
CA PRO A 56 10.96 -1.02 2.21
C PRO A 56 9.59 -0.96 1.54
N THR A 57 9.46 -1.53 0.35
CA THR A 57 8.21 -1.52 -0.41
C THR A 57 7.11 -2.40 0.19
N LEU A 58 7.41 -3.23 1.20
CA LEU A 58 6.38 -3.92 1.98
C LEU A 58 5.35 -2.93 2.54
N ALA A 59 5.74 -1.70 2.83
CA ALA A 59 4.84 -0.67 3.32
C ALA A 59 3.67 -0.38 2.37
N THR A 60 3.81 -0.64 1.09
CA THR A 60 2.75 -0.41 0.10
C THR A 60 1.67 -1.48 0.11
N VAL A 61 1.94 -2.64 0.72
CA VAL A 61 1.01 -3.79 0.71
C VAL A 61 0.62 -4.28 2.11
N VAL A 62 1.35 -3.92 3.16
CA VAL A 62 1.08 -4.42 4.52
C VAL A 62 -0.31 -4.03 5.03
N ALA A 63 -0.82 -2.89 4.62
CA ALA A 63 -2.15 -2.42 4.92
C ALA A 63 -3.07 -2.49 3.70
N TRP A 64 -2.98 -3.58 2.94
CA TRP A 64 -3.85 -3.79 1.79
C TRP A 64 -5.30 -3.85 2.23
N GLY A 65 -6.10 -2.97 1.72
CA GLY A 65 -7.47 -2.78 2.16
C GLY A 65 -7.67 -1.59 3.09
N ALA A 66 -6.61 -0.98 3.62
CA ALA A 66 -6.72 0.34 4.21
C ALA A 66 -7.04 1.33 3.10
N GLY A 67 -8.26 1.80 3.05
CA GLY A 67 -8.63 2.70 1.98
C GLY A 67 -9.89 3.48 2.27
N ALA A 68 -9.80 4.78 2.08
CA ALA A 68 -10.97 5.65 2.13
C ALA A 68 -11.88 5.49 0.91
N ILE A 69 -11.37 4.90 -0.17
CA ILE A 69 -12.05 4.86 -1.46
C ILE A 69 -13.17 3.80 -1.55
N GLY A 70 -13.23 2.87 -0.57
CA GLY A 70 -14.18 1.75 -0.58
C GLY A 70 -15.64 2.17 -0.74
N ASP A 71 -16.03 3.25 -0.09
CA ASP A 71 -17.41 3.76 -0.08
C ASP A 71 -17.67 4.82 -1.16
N SER A 72 -16.75 5.00 -2.10
CA SER A 72 -16.86 6.04 -3.14
C SER A 72 -17.88 5.74 -4.22
N GLY A 73 -18.27 4.46 -4.37
CA GLY A 73 -19.14 4.02 -5.46
C GLY A 73 -18.45 3.84 -6.80
N ILE A 74 -17.11 3.88 -6.85
CA ILE A 74 -16.38 3.64 -8.09
C ILE A 74 -16.51 2.19 -8.54
N ASN A 75 -16.44 1.98 -9.84
CA ASN A 75 -16.38 0.64 -10.41
C ASN A 75 -14.92 0.14 -10.42
N TYR A 76 -14.58 -0.70 -9.45
CA TYR A 76 -13.21 -1.23 -9.30
C TYR A 76 -12.71 -2.00 -10.53
N ALA A 77 -13.59 -2.59 -11.32
CA ALA A 77 -13.19 -3.26 -12.56
C ALA A 77 -12.61 -2.30 -13.61
N MET A 78 -12.87 -1.00 -13.45
CA MET A 78 -12.38 0.06 -14.34
C MET A 78 -11.21 0.84 -13.76
N VAL A 79 -10.72 0.45 -12.57
CA VAL A 79 -9.61 1.13 -11.91
C VAL A 79 -8.28 0.59 -12.41
N VAL A 80 -7.39 1.51 -12.76
CA VAL A 80 -6.01 1.21 -13.13
C VAL A 80 -5.09 1.93 -12.14
N HIS A 81 -4.13 1.19 -11.59
CA HIS A 81 -3.10 1.76 -10.73
C HIS A 81 -2.12 2.57 -11.60
N GLY A 82 -2.14 3.88 -11.46
CA GLY A 82 -1.33 4.77 -12.31
C GLY A 82 0.00 5.19 -11.69
N GLU A 83 0.04 5.40 -10.38
CA GLU A 83 1.24 5.87 -9.69
C GLU A 83 1.23 5.43 -8.23
N GLN A 84 2.42 5.16 -7.70
CA GLN A 84 2.66 4.88 -6.29
C GLN A 84 3.84 5.70 -5.80
N LYS A 85 3.63 6.47 -4.74
CA LYS A 85 4.69 7.15 -4.00
C LYS A 85 4.81 6.54 -2.62
N LEU A 86 6.03 6.39 -2.15
CA LEU A 86 6.32 5.86 -0.82
C LEU A 86 7.36 6.75 -0.14
N LYS A 87 7.08 7.14 1.09
CA LYS A 87 8.04 7.83 1.94
C LYS A 87 8.15 7.08 3.26
N LEU A 88 9.36 6.64 3.59
CA LEU A 88 9.67 6.01 4.86
C LEU A 88 10.43 7.01 5.74
N TYR A 89 9.95 7.19 6.95
CA TYR A 89 10.61 8.03 7.96
C TYR A 89 11.59 7.24 8.81
N LYS A 90 11.43 5.93 8.84
CA LYS A 90 12.32 4.96 9.49
C LYS A 90 12.16 3.59 8.83
N PRO A 91 13.17 2.70 8.92
CA PRO A 91 13.05 1.35 8.40
C PRO A 91 11.84 0.61 9.01
N LEU A 92 11.18 -0.22 8.19
CA LEU A 92 10.13 -1.09 8.69
C LEU A 92 10.73 -2.17 9.60
N PRO A 93 10.13 -2.44 10.76
CA PRO A 93 10.51 -3.59 11.56
C PRO A 93 10.16 -4.90 10.83
N ILE A 94 10.76 -6.00 11.25
CA ILE A 94 10.50 -7.33 10.67
C ILE A 94 9.13 -7.88 11.04
N ALA A 95 8.55 -7.36 12.10
CA ALA A 95 7.20 -7.67 12.57
C ALA A 95 6.63 -6.42 13.25
N ALA A 96 5.37 -6.12 13.00
CA ALA A 96 4.72 -4.96 13.60
C ALA A 96 3.20 -5.09 13.64
N LYS A 97 2.62 -4.35 14.56
CA LYS A 97 1.20 -3.99 14.54
C LYS A 97 1.13 -2.51 14.17
N LEU A 98 0.37 -2.20 13.13
CA LEU A 98 0.30 -0.87 12.54
C LEU A 98 -1.13 -0.34 12.58
N SER A 99 -1.23 0.97 12.66
CA SER A 99 -2.47 1.72 12.44
C SER A 99 -2.38 2.45 11.10
N ALA A 100 -3.43 2.37 10.30
CA ALA A 100 -3.51 3.02 9.00
C ALA A 100 -4.60 4.07 8.98
N ASP A 101 -4.24 5.28 8.57
CA ASP A 101 -5.15 6.38 8.33
C ASP A 101 -5.11 6.74 6.85
N SER A 102 -6.25 6.67 6.17
CA SER A 102 -6.35 6.90 4.73
C SER A 102 -7.31 8.03 4.42
N ARG A 103 -6.98 8.82 3.42
CA ARG A 103 -7.78 9.95 2.95
C ARG A 103 -7.63 10.17 1.45
N ILE A 104 -8.57 10.90 0.89
CA ILE A 104 -8.51 11.35 -0.50
C ILE A 104 -7.80 12.71 -0.54
N LEU A 105 -6.70 12.81 -1.27
CA LEU A 105 -5.99 14.08 -1.44
C LEU A 105 -6.58 14.93 -2.56
N GLY A 106 -7.10 14.30 -3.60
CA GLY A 106 -7.68 15.02 -4.71
C GLY A 106 -8.31 14.09 -5.73
N ALA A 107 -9.15 14.69 -6.56
CA ALA A 107 -9.78 14.00 -7.66
C ALA A 107 -9.93 14.98 -8.83
N TRP A 108 -9.61 14.51 -10.03
CA TRP A 108 -9.65 15.32 -11.25
C TRP A 108 -10.40 14.58 -12.35
N ASP A 109 -11.42 15.22 -12.89
CA ASP A 109 -12.13 14.73 -14.06
C ASP A 109 -11.29 15.04 -15.32
N LYS A 110 -11.01 14.00 -16.10
CA LYS A 110 -10.25 14.14 -17.35
C LYS A 110 -11.12 14.53 -18.54
N GLY A 111 -12.41 14.63 -18.35
CA GLY A 111 -13.40 14.92 -19.39
C GLY A 111 -14.27 13.72 -19.74
N GLU A 112 -15.31 13.97 -20.52
CA GLU A 112 -16.29 12.95 -20.90
C GLU A 112 -15.61 11.75 -21.58
N GLY A 113 -15.93 10.55 -21.11
CA GLY A 113 -15.39 9.29 -21.63
C GLY A 113 -13.91 9.02 -21.32
N LYS A 114 -13.22 9.93 -20.59
CA LYS A 114 -11.79 9.80 -20.29
C LYS A 114 -11.50 9.34 -18.85
N GLY A 115 -12.53 9.26 -18.02
CA GLY A 115 -12.41 8.86 -16.62
C GLY A 115 -11.87 9.98 -15.71
N ALA A 116 -11.44 9.59 -14.51
CA ALA A 116 -10.94 10.51 -13.50
C ALA A 116 -9.62 10.01 -12.90
N ILE A 117 -8.85 10.92 -12.34
CA ILE A 117 -7.69 10.61 -11.51
C ILE A 117 -8.08 10.85 -10.07
N ILE A 118 -7.86 9.86 -9.20
CA ILE A 118 -8.07 9.97 -7.77
C ILE A 118 -6.74 9.70 -7.09
N VAL A 119 -6.33 10.60 -6.19
CA VAL A 119 -5.12 10.45 -5.39
C VAL A 119 -5.51 10.22 -3.94
N THR A 120 -5.04 9.13 -3.39
CA THR A 120 -5.23 8.76 -1.99
C THR A 120 -3.91 8.81 -1.25
N GLU A 121 -3.96 9.04 0.05
CA GLU A 121 -2.80 8.96 0.92
C GLU A 121 -3.12 8.09 2.12
N THR A 122 -2.20 7.23 2.50
CA THR A 122 -2.31 6.39 3.69
C THR A 122 -1.08 6.57 4.54
N ASP A 123 -1.27 6.97 5.79
CA ASP A 123 -0.23 7.03 6.80
C ASP A 123 -0.26 5.75 7.63
N LEU A 124 0.91 5.13 7.79
CA LEU A 124 1.11 3.98 8.67
C LEU A 124 1.92 4.39 9.89
N SER A 125 1.44 4.04 11.07
CA SER A 125 2.10 4.32 12.35
C SER A 125 2.16 3.10 13.26
#